data_18a67cd3da30b0e947d0ab14da64e697
#
_entry.id   18a67cd3da30b0e947d0ab14da64e697
#
_cell.length_a   1.000
_cell.length_b   1.000
_cell.length_c   1.000
_cell.angle_alpha   90.00
_cell.angle_beta   90.00
_cell.angle_gamma   90.00
#
_symmetry.space_group_name_H-M   'P 1'
#
loop_
_entity.id
_entity.type
_entity.pdbx_description
1 polymer ?
#
loop_
_entity_poly.entity_id
_entity_poly.type
_entity_poly.pdbx_seq_one_letter_code
_entity_poly.pdbx_strand_id
1 'polypeptide(L)'
;MKKQLKRLGARTLVSVAAMALAVHAWAVDPFRIRDIRVEGLQRIEPGTVFASLPVRVGDSYTEDKGAAAIRALFALGLFKDVRLETQGDVLVVVVEERPTVAGLEFIGLKEFDKDVLVKALREVGLAEGRPYDKALADKAEQELKR
;
A
#
# COMPACT_ATOMS: atom_id res chain seq x y z
N MET A 1 -60.29 -29.94 51.85
CA MET A 1 -59.78 -31.10 51.09
C MET A 1 -59.45 -30.66 49.66
N LYS A 2 -58.35 -31.12 49.15
CA LYS A 2 -57.79 -30.96 47.82
C LYS A 2 -57.11 -29.60 47.51
N LYS A 3 -55.87 -29.60 47.89
CA LYS A 3 -54.86 -28.58 47.49
C LYS A 3 -54.51 -28.79 46.06
N GLN A 4 -54.76 -27.81 45.26
CA GLN A 4 -54.16 -27.69 43.92
C GLN A 4 -52.91 -26.84 44.02
N LEU A 5 -51.78 -27.52 44.00
CA LEU A 5 -50.51 -26.83 43.78
C LEU A 5 -50.44 -26.33 42.31
N LYS A 6 -50.59 -25.05 42.12
CA LYS A 6 -50.29 -24.43 40.87
C LYS A 6 -48.77 -24.35 40.69
N ARG A 7 -48.31 -25.12 39.79
CA ARG A 7 -46.92 -25.07 39.33
C ARG A 7 -46.70 -23.74 38.58
N LEU A 8 -46.07 -22.84 39.24
CA LEU A 8 -45.49 -21.68 38.54
C LEU A 8 -44.28 -22.17 37.73
N GLY A 9 -44.51 -22.38 36.47
CA GLY A 9 -43.41 -22.52 35.50
C GLY A 9 -42.84 -21.15 35.22
N ALA A 10 -41.78 -20.84 35.94
CA ALA A 10 -40.98 -19.67 35.58
C ALA A 10 -40.25 -20.00 34.26
N ARG A 11 -40.88 -19.62 33.19
CA ARG A 11 -40.17 -19.53 31.89
C ARG A 11 -39.37 -18.25 31.91
N THR A 12 -38.17 -18.33 32.43
CA THR A 12 -37.15 -17.34 32.16
C THR A 12 -36.80 -17.39 30.67
N LEU A 13 -37.46 -16.56 29.94
CA LEU A 13 -37.02 -16.14 28.59
C LEU A 13 -35.70 -15.41 28.76
N VAL A 14 -34.61 -16.14 28.64
CA VAL A 14 -33.31 -15.56 28.41
C VAL A 14 -33.34 -15.03 26.97
N SER A 15 -33.75 -13.81 26.84
CA SER A 15 -33.54 -13.02 25.61
C SER A 15 -32.04 -12.79 25.53
N VAL A 16 -31.36 -13.70 24.87
CA VAL A 16 -30.02 -13.44 24.34
C VAL A 16 -30.23 -12.42 23.23
N ALA A 17 -30.18 -11.16 23.61
CA ALA A 17 -30.00 -10.07 22.67
C ALA A 17 -28.63 -10.32 22.02
N ALA A 18 -28.64 -11.02 20.91
CA ALA A 18 -27.52 -11.05 19.98
C ALA A 18 -27.32 -9.62 19.51
N MET A 19 -26.45 -8.91 20.20
CA MET A 19 -25.95 -7.61 19.81
C MET A 19 -25.08 -7.89 18.58
N ALA A 20 -25.74 -7.96 17.43
CA ALA A 20 -25.06 -7.93 16.14
C ALA A 20 -24.36 -6.57 16.08
N LEU A 21 -23.08 -6.58 16.42
CA LEU A 21 -22.16 -5.51 16.07
C LEU A 21 -22.13 -5.48 14.54
N ALA A 22 -23.03 -4.67 13.98
CA ALA A 22 -22.94 -4.28 12.58
C ALA A 22 -21.64 -3.52 12.43
N VAL A 23 -20.59 -4.26 12.06
CA VAL A 23 -19.38 -3.64 11.52
C VAL A 23 -19.83 -2.96 10.24
N HIS A 24 -20.12 -1.67 10.34
CA HIS A 24 -20.33 -0.85 9.17
C HIS A 24 -18.98 -0.80 8.48
N ALA A 25 -18.75 -1.72 7.56
CA ALA A 25 -17.74 -1.52 6.56
C ALA A 25 -18.14 -0.20 5.86
N TRP A 26 -17.31 0.79 5.99
CA TRP A 26 -17.48 2.07 5.31
C TRP A 26 -17.16 1.82 3.83
N ALA A 27 -18.08 1.14 3.15
CA ALA A 27 -18.02 1.00 1.72
C ALA A 27 -18.24 2.41 1.15
N VAL A 28 -17.30 2.86 0.36
CA VAL A 28 -17.46 4.13 -0.36
C VAL A 28 -18.52 3.91 -1.42
N ASP A 29 -19.63 4.68 -1.34
CA ASP A 29 -20.66 4.62 -2.37
C ASP A 29 -20.05 4.95 -3.74
N PRO A 30 -20.43 4.21 -4.79
CA PRO A 30 -19.96 4.50 -6.14
C PRO A 30 -20.28 5.93 -6.54
N PHE A 31 -19.28 6.67 -6.99
CA PHE A 31 -19.45 8.04 -7.46
C PHE A 31 -18.72 8.27 -8.79
N ARG A 32 -19.09 9.32 -9.50
CA ARG A 32 -18.39 9.71 -10.72
C ARG A 32 -17.20 10.59 -10.37
N ILE A 33 -16.01 10.20 -10.78
CA ILE A 33 -14.77 10.94 -10.52
C ILE A 33 -14.81 12.26 -11.29
N ARG A 34 -14.83 13.38 -10.58
CA ARG A 34 -14.77 14.71 -11.16
C ARG A 34 -13.34 15.20 -11.37
N ASP A 35 -12.44 14.81 -10.46
CA ASP A 35 -11.03 15.19 -10.48
C ASP A 35 -10.19 14.10 -9.83
N ILE A 36 -8.91 14.02 -10.21
CA ILE A 36 -7.92 13.14 -9.60
C ILE A 36 -6.73 13.98 -9.19
N ARG A 37 -6.38 13.93 -7.91
CA ARG A 37 -5.21 14.59 -7.34
C ARG A 37 -4.19 13.58 -6.90
N VAL A 38 -2.92 13.91 -7.02
CA VAL A 38 -1.80 13.10 -6.55
C VAL A 38 -1.03 13.91 -5.52
N GLU A 39 -0.82 13.33 -4.35
CA GLU A 39 -0.10 13.93 -3.24
C GLU A 39 1.07 13.04 -2.80
N GLY A 40 2.13 13.66 -2.28
CA GLY A 40 3.30 12.95 -1.76
C GLY A 40 4.42 12.72 -2.76
N LEU A 41 4.27 13.14 -4.02
CA LEU A 41 5.33 13.09 -5.02
C LEU A 41 6.47 14.07 -4.68
N GLN A 42 7.70 13.64 -4.85
CA GLN A 42 8.91 14.43 -4.62
C GLN A 42 9.82 14.46 -5.85
N ARG A 43 10.06 13.33 -6.48
CA ARG A 43 10.95 13.14 -7.63
C ARG A 43 10.24 12.54 -8.83
N ILE A 44 9.17 11.78 -8.57
CA ILE A 44 8.40 11.13 -9.62
C ILE A 44 7.43 12.15 -10.21
N GLU A 45 7.36 12.21 -11.53
CA GLU A 45 6.42 13.10 -12.19
C GLU A 45 4.98 12.60 -12.07
N PRO A 46 3.99 13.47 -11.84
CA PRO A 46 2.59 13.11 -11.74
C PRO A 46 2.08 12.29 -12.93
N GLY A 47 2.61 12.55 -14.13
CA GLY A 47 2.26 11.83 -15.35
C GLY A 47 2.50 10.32 -15.26
N THR A 48 3.52 9.89 -14.51
CA THR A 48 3.80 8.46 -14.28
C THR A 48 2.66 7.79 -13.50
N VAL A 49 2.13 8.49 -12.49
CA VAL A 49 0.98 8.00 -11.70
C VAL A 49 -0.26 7.95 -12.58
N PHE A 50 -0.58 9.05 -13.27
CA PHE A 50 -1.77 9.10 -14.13
C PHE A 50 -1.77 8.07 -15.25
N ALA A 51 -0.61 7.81 -15.86
CA ALA A 51 -0.47 6.79 -16.91
C ALA A 51 -0.73 5.36 -16.40
N SER A 52 -0.47 5.12 -15.11
CA SER A 52 -0.61 3.80 -14.48
C SER A 52 -1.96 3.57 -13.83
N LEU A 53 -2.75 4.63 -13.62
CA LEU A 53 -4.08 4.50 -13.03
C LEU A 53 -5.07 3.85 -14.00
N PRO A 54 -5.81 2.81 -13.56
CA PRO A 54 -6.86 2.18 -14.37
C PRO A 54 -8.18 2.96 -14.38
N VAL A 55 -8.20 4.15 -13.78
CA VAL A 55 -9.36 5.04 -13.68
C VAL A 55 -9.00 6.43 -14.19
N ARG A 56 -9.98 7.12 -14.73
CA ARG A 56 -9.85 8.47 -15.28
C ARG A 56 -10.96 9.38 -14.77
N VAL A 57 -10.76 10.68 -14.91
CA VAL A 57 -11.83 11.67 -14.69
C VAL A 57 -13.03 11.32 -15.58
N GLY A 58 -14.22 11.29 -14.99
CA GLY A 58 -15.47 10.89 -15.65
C GLY A 58 -15.86 9.43 -15.46
N ASP A 59 -14.94 8.58 -14.99
CA ASP A 59 -15.25 7.18 -14.67
C ASP A 59 -16.06 7.07 -13.37
N SER A 60 -16.82 5.97 -13.25
CA SER A 60 -17.43 5.60 -11.98
C SER A 60 -16.37 4.96 -11.09
N TYR A 61 -16.15 5.48 -9.90
CA TYR A 61 -15.31 4.90 -8.87
C TYR A 61 -16.06 3.80 -8.14
N THR A 62 -15.38 2.69 -7.91
CA THR A 62 -15.81 1.58 -7.05
C THR A 62 -14.61 1.09 -6.24
N GLU A 63 -14.86 0.39 -5.14
CA GLU A 63 -13.78 -0.19 -4.33
C GLU A 63 -12.86 -1.13 -5.12
N ASP A 64 -13.43 -1.93 -6.03
CA ASP A 64 -12.65 -2.82 -6.91
C ASP A 64 -11.67 -2.04 -7.80
N LYS A 65 -12.13 -0.92 -8.37
CA LYS A 65 -11.29 -0.02 -9.16
C LYS A 65 -10.23 0.65 -8.31
N GLY A 66 -10.56 1.03 -7.07
CA GLY A 66 -9.61 1.54 -6.10
C GLY A 66 -8.53 0.53 -5.77
N ALA A 67 -8.91 -0.70 -5.46
CA ALA A 67 -7.96 -1.78 -5.21
C ALA A 67 -7.08 -2.09 -6.43
N ALA A 68 -7.64 -2.04 -7.64
CA ALA A 68 -6.89 -2.19 -8.89
C ALA A 68 -5.87 -1.05 -9.08
N ALA A 69 -6.27 0.19 -8.77
CA ALA A 69 -5.39 1.35 -8.85
C ALA A 69 -4.19 1.23 -7.88
N ILE A 70 -4.45 0.85 -6.63
CA ILE A 70 -3.40 0.62 -5.66
C ILE A 70 -2.41 -0.45 -6.14
N ARG A 71 -2.91 -1.59 -6.62
CA ARG A 71 -2.05 -2.66 -7.16
C ARG A 71 -1.23 -2.21 -8.36
N ALA A 72 -1.82 -1.45 -9.27
CA ALA A 72 -1.13 -0.93 -10.45
C ALA A 72 0.02 0.01 -10.07
N LEU A 73 -0.19 0.88 -9.09
CA LEU A 73 0.84 1.80 -8.60
C LEU A 73 1.95 1.07 -7.83
N PHE A 74 1.62 0.09 -6.99
CA PHE A 74 2.63 -0.73 -6.33
C PHE A 74 3.47 -1.54 -7.33
N ALA A 75 2.87 -2.00 -8.43
CA ALA A 75 3.56 -2.76 -9.48
C ALA A 75 4.67 -1.94 -10.17
N LEU A 76 4.63 -0.61 -10.11
CA LEU A 76 5.73 0.23 -10.60
C LEU A 76 7.02 0.08 -9.79
N GLY A 77 6.95 -0.41 -8.55
CA GLY A 77 8.10 -0.54 -7.65
C GLY A 77 8.69 0.79 -7.16
N LEU A 78 8.03 1.91 -7.43
CA LEU A 78 8.51 3.26 -7.12
C LEU A 78 8.03 3.77 -5.76
N PHE A 79 6.95 3.18 -5.23
CA PHE A 79 6.29 3.65 -4.02
C PHE A 79 6.47 2.67 -2.86
N LYS A 80 6.70 3.23 -1.68
CA LYS A 80 6.73 2.52 -0.41
C LYS A 80 5.32 2.35 0.14
N ASP A 81 4.47 3.35 -0.04
CA ASP A 81 3.06 3.33 0.34
C ASP A 81 2.20 4.00 -0.73
N VAL A 82 0.98 3.48 -0.89
CA VAL A 82 -0.05 4.02 -1.78
C VAL A 82 -1.38 3.92 -1.09
N ARG A 83 -2.06 5.05 -0.95
CA ARG A 83 -3.41 5.14 -0.40
C ARG A 83 -4.32 5.92 -1.33
N LEU A 84 -5.59 5.56 -1.33
CA LEU A 84 -6.63 6.31 -2.02
C LEU A 84 -7.57 6.91 -0.98
N GLU A 85 -7.82 8.18 -1.13
CA GLU A 85 -8.78 8.93 -0.33
C GLU A 85 -9.83 9.54 -1.25
N THR A 86 -11.03 9.71 -0.74
CA THR A 86 -12.12 10.34 -1.47
C THR A 86 -12.53 11.62 -0.76
N GLN A 87 -12.53 12.73 -1.50
CA GLN A 87 -13.00 14.02 -1.01
C GLN A 87 -14.21 14.45 -1.87
N GLY A 88 -15.40 13.98 -1.48
CA GLY A 88 -16.60 14.11 -2.30
C GLY A 88 -16.47 13.30 -3.59
N ASP A 89 -16.44 13.97 -4.73
CA ASP A 89 -16.27 13.39 -6.07
C ASP A 89 -14.82 13.52 -6.62
N VAL A 90 -13.88 13.89 -5.75
CA VAL A 90 -12.45 13.96 -6.06
C VAL A 90 -11.75 12.74 -5.50
N LEU A 91 -11.01 12.04 -6.35
CA LEU A 91 -10.13 10.93 -5.95
C LEU A 91 -8.74 11.49 -5.64
N VAL A 92 -8.27 11.30 -4.42
CA VAL A 92 -6.94 11.72 -3.99
C VAL A 92 -6.05 10.47 -3.87
N VAL A 93 -5.01 10.43 -4.68
CA VAL A 93 -3.98 9.38 -4.67
C VAL A 93 -2.82 9.87 -3.80
N VAL A 94 -2.68 9.32 -2.62
CA VAL A 94 -1.60 9.67 -1.69
C VAL A 94 -0.50 8.62 -1.82
N VAL A 95 0.70 9.04 -2.17
CA VAL A 95 1.85 8.15 -2.37
C VAL A 95 3.02 8.54 -1.48
N GLU A 96 3.79 7.55 -1.07
CA GLU A 96 5.11 7.74 -0.46
C GLU A 96 6.15 7.09 -1.37
N GLU A 97 7.08 7.89 -1.88
CA GLU A 97 8.13 7.39 -2.77
C GLU A 97 9.12 6.50 -2.00
N ARG A 98 9.63 5.47 -2.66
CA ARG A 98 10.76 4.69 -2.12
C ARG A 98 12.01 5.56 -2.10
N PRO A 99 12.84 5.45 -1.05
CA PRO A 99 14.16 6.07 -1.07
C PRO A 99 14.95 5.52 -2.26
N THR A 100 15.72 6.37 -2.90
CA THR A 100 16.61 5.98 -3.98
C THR A 100 18.06 6.05 -3.52
N VAL A 101 18.92 5.25 -4.16
CA VAL A 101 20.36 5.32 -3.93
C VAL A 101 20.88 6.64 -4.48
N ALA A 102 21.35 7.52 -3.60
CA ALA A 102 21.88 8.84 -3.99
C ALA A 102 23.29 8.75 -4.53
N GLY A 103 24.06 7.76 -4.10
CA GLY A 103 25.42 7.54 -4.53
C GLY A 103 26.01 6.29 -3.89
N LEU A 104 27.10 5.79 -4.48
CA LEU A 104 27.88 4.67 -3.96
C LEU A 104 29.28 5.19 -3.61
N GLU A 105 29.62 5.15 -2.33
CA GLU A 105 30.94 5.49 -1.83
C GLU A 105 31.67 4.22 -1.38
N PHE A 106 32.90 4.07 -1.84
CA PHE A 106 33.75 2.93 -1.51
C PHE A 106 34.90 3.37 -0.61
N ILE A 107 34.94 2.86 0.59
CA ILE A 107 35.96 3.18 1.59
C ILE A 107 36.86 1.97 1.82
N GLY A 108 38.17 2.17 1.82
CA GLY A 108 39.16 1.14 2.14
C GLY A 108 39.52 0.16 1.02
N LEU A 109 39.07 0.41 -0.19
CA LEU A 109 39.46 -0.40 -1.36
C LEU A 109 40.89 -0.14 -1.75
N LYS A 110 41.79 -1.08 -1.45
CA LYS A 110 43.21 -1.02 -1.84
C LYS A 110 43.54 -1.92 -3.02
N GLU A 111 42.74 -2.96 -3.26
CA GLU A 111 43.08 -4.03 -4.21
C GLU A 111 41.96 -4.26 -5.26
N PHE A 112 40.85 -3.57 -5.16
CA PHE A 112 39.72 -3.74 -6.09
C PHE A 112 39.55 -2.53 -7.00
N ASP A 113 39.31 -2.82 -8.28
CA ASP A 113 38.92 -1.81 -9.25
C ASP A 113 37.50 -1.32 -8.95
N LYS A 114 37.38 0.00 -8.73
CA LYS A 114 36.12 0.65 -8.43
C LYS A 114 35.08 0.43 -9.54
N ASP A 115 35.48 0.45 -10.80
CA ASP A 115 34.59 0.31 -11.95
C ASP A 115 34.01 -1.10 -12.03
N VAL A 116 34.81 -2.12 -11.68
CA VAL A 116 34.35 -3.52 -11.60
C VAL A 116 33.32 -3.69 -10.50
N LEU A 117 33.52 -3.07 -9.32
CA LEU A 117 32.57 -3.11 -8.22
C LEU A 117 31.26 -2.38 -8.53
N VAL A 118 31.35 -1.19 -9.12
CA VAL A 118 30.16 -0.44 -9.56
C VAL A 118 29.33 -1.26 -10.55
N LYS A 119 29.99 -1.94 -11.49
CA LYS A 119 29.34 -2.80 -12.47
C LYS A 119 28.66 -4.00 -11.78
N ALA A 120 29.35 -4.68 -10.90
CA ALA A 120 28.80 -5.82 -10.16
C ALA A 120 27.61 -5.42 -9.29
N LEU A 121 27.67 -4.28 -8.59
CA LEU A 121 26.57 -3.78 -7.79
C LEU A 121 25.36 -3.40 -8.66
N ARG A 122 25.59 -2.85 -9.84
CA ARG A 122 24.53 -2.55 -10.81
C ARG A 122 23.84 -3.82 -11.29
N GLU A 123 24.56 -4.91 -11.52
CA GLU A 123 24.00 -6.20 -11.92
C GLU A 123 23.09 -6.80 -10.85
N VAL A 124 23.40 -6.60 -9.58
CA VAL A 124 22.53 -7.02 -8.45
C VAL A 124 21.41 -6.02 -8.15
N GLY A 125 21.31 -4.92 -8.90
CA GLY A 125 20.22 -3.93 -8.76
C GLY A 125 20.55 -2.72 -7.88
N LEU A 126 21.76 -2.64 -7.30
CA LEU A 126 22.23 -1.49 -6.53
C LEU A 126 22.94 -0.51 -7.46
N ALA A 127 22.27 0.58 -7.81
CA ALA A 127 22.86 1.63 -8.62
C ALA A 127 22.28 2.99 -8.24
N GLU A 128 23.03 4.05 -8.49
CA GLU A 128 22.53 5.42 -8.30
C GLU A 128 21.22 5.66 -9.06
N GLY A 129 20.30 6.36 -8.42
CA GLY A 129 18.97 6.66 -8.95
C GLY A 129 17.97 5.50 -8.93
N ARG A 130 18.39 4.28 -8.56
CA ARG A 130 17.47 3.17 -8.40
C ARG A 130 16.83 3.16 -6.99
N PRO A 131 15.60 2.63 -6.86
CA PRO A 131 15.00 2.42 -5.54
C PRO A 131 15.93 1.60 -4.65
N TYR A 132 16.12 2.05 -3.41
CA TYR A 132 16.92 1.33 -2.44
C TYR A 132 16.16 0.09 -1.93
N ASP A 133 16.81 -1.06 -2.00
CA ASP A 133 16.34 -2.31 -1.43
C ASP A 133 17.37 -2.85 -0.44
N LYS A 134 16.97 -2.92 0.84
CA LYS A 134 17.86 -3.41 1.91
C LYS A 134 18.30 -4.86 1.69
N ALA A 135 17.43 -5.72 1.18
CA ALA A 135 17.79 -7.12 0.95
C ALA A 135 18.87 -7.27 -0.12
N LEU A 136 18.82 -6.43 -1.16
CA LEU A 136 19.87 -6.38 -2.18
C LEU A 136 21.18 -5.83 -1.60
N ALA A 137 21.09 -4.80 -0.74
CA ALA A 137 22.28 -4.27 -0.08
C ALA A 137 22.94 -5.28 0.84
N ASP A 138 22.17 -5.98 1.67
CA ASP A 138 22.65 -7.02 2.57
C ASP A 138 23.30 -8.19 1.78
N LYS A 139 22.69 -8.58 0.65
CA LYS A 139 23.25 -9.61 -0.24
C LYS A 139 24.57 -9.18 -0.87
N ALA A 140 24.63 -7.96 -1.37
CA ALA A 140 25.85 -7.41 -1.95
C ALA A 140 27.00 -7.36 -0.91
N GLU A 141 26.69 -6.96 0.33
CA GLU A 141 27.65 -6.97 1.43
C GLU A 141 28.21 -8.36 1.72
N GLN A 142 27.34 -9.38 1.70
CA GLN A 142 27.77 -10.77 1.91
C GLN A 142 28.68 -11.28 0.79
N GLU A 143 28.37 -10.94 -0.46
CA GLU A 143 29.21 -11.34 -1.61
C GLU A 143 30.58 -10.64 -1.61
N LEU A 144 30.64 -9.37 -1.17
CA LEU A 144 31.89 -8.62 -1.06
C LEU A 144 32.80 -9.10 0.10
N LYS A 145 32.25 -9.77 1.10
CA LYS A 145 33.00 -10.32 2.24
C LYS A 145 33.54 -11.73 2.00
N ARG A 146 33.25 -12.37 0.89
CA ARG A 146 33.76 -13.68 0.51
C ARG A 146 35.10 -13.59 -0.17
#